data_34b7721a3ec3fe857d44cafbda60121a
#
_entry.id   34b7721a3ec3fe857d44cafbda60121a
#
_cell.length_a   1.000
_cell.length_b   1.000
_cell.length_c   1.000
_cell.angle_alpha   90.00
_cell.angle_beta   90.00
_cell.angle_gamma   90.00
#
_symmetry.space_group_name_H-M   'P 1'
#
loop_
_entity.id
_entity.type
_entity.pdbx_description
1 polymer ?
#
loop_
_entity_poly.entity_id
_entity_poly.type
_entity_poly.pdbx_seq_one_letter_code
_entity_poly.pdbx_strand_id
1 'polypeptide(L)'
;MAKALINGLHIQYETAGSGPDLVMVHGLAANLAFWFLRVVPHLTGSFRVTVFDLRGHGGTEMPASGYTTADMASDLIGLMDHLKIERAHLVGHSFGGAVALHAAALHPERFGSLTLADCRVHALQPIPSGEESEHWDNRRKKLEERGITVTDDTPKVVYTMLEELGEPVSGRQTTDHGLAIAFGSWNPNSRAGKRWLALRSTTTIRDDVRSVAGLDRALIQTMKIPTLLIFGEHSHCMQSCHELERCLPRHETVILPGVGHFYPVQVPKLFAHRLAEFLTHHAAQAPCPSAAQAGQPI
;
A
#
# COMPACT_ATOMS: atom_id res chain seq x y z
N MET A 1 14.71 -5.78 -12.62
CA MET A 1 13.26 -5.99 -12.34
C MET A 1 12.79 -7.20 -13.09
N ALA A 2 12.29 -8.20 -12.37
CA ALA A 2 11.76 -9.43 -12.93
C ALA A 2 10.28 -9.27 -13.31
N LYS A 3 9.79 -10.17 -14.18
CA LYS A 3 8.35 -10.29 -14.51
C LYS A 3 7.90 -11.73 -14.40
N ALA A 4 6.69 -11.96 -13.91
CA ALA A 4 6.03 -13.24 -13.83
C ALA A 4 4.65 -13.18 -14.50
N LEU A 5 4.25 -14.25 -15.17
CA LEU A 5 2.89 -14.38 -15.70
C LEU A 5 1.98 -14.90 -14.59
N ILE A 6 1.11 -14.03 -14.08
CA ILE A 6 0.19 -14.29 -12.97
C ILE A 6 -1.22 -13.91 -13.41
N ASN A 7 -2.16 -14.82 -13.29
CA ASN A 7 -3.56 -14.60 -13.70
C ASN A 7 -3.72 -14.01 -15.10
N GLY A 8 -2.82 -14.41 -16.04
CA GLY A 8 -2.81 -13.89 -17.41
C GLY A 8 -2.15 -12.53 -17.59
N LEU A 9 -1.55 -11.94 -16.56
CA LEU A 9 -0.86 -10.65 -16.59
C LEU A 9 0.62 -10.79 -16.29
N HIS A 10 1.48 -10.07 -17.01
CA HIS A 10 2.89 -9.95 -16.66
C HIS A 10 3.04 -8.93 -15.51
N ILE A 11 3.24 -9.44 -14.30
CA ILE A 11 3.46 -8.66 -13.09
C ILE A 11 4.95 -8.40 -12.88
N GLN A 12 5.32 -7.13 -12.76
CA GLN A 12 6.68 -6.71 -12.45
C GLN A 12 6.93 -6.74 -10.94
N TYR A 13 8.05 -7.34 -10.52
CA TYR A 13 8.43 -7.43 -9.11
C TYR A 13 9.94 -7.34 -8.89
N GLU A 14 10.34 -7.13 -7.65
CA GLU A 14 11.72 -7.21 -7.14
C GLU A 14 11.72 -7.90 -5.79
N THR A 15 12.80 -8.67 -5.55
CA THR A 15 13.04 -9.31 -4.25
C THR A 15 14.45 -9.01 -3.80
N ALA A 16 14.63 -8.63 -2.53
CA ALA A 16 15.92 -8.31 -1.96
C ALA A 16 16.03 -8.79 -0.50
N GLY A 17 17.25 -9.10 -0.07
CA GLY A 17 17.53 -9.58 1.29
C GLY A 17 17.33 -11.08 1.45
N SER A 18 17.37 -11.53 2.70
CA SER A 18 17.21 -12.93 3.10
C SER A 18 16.54 -13.00 4.49
N GLY A 19 15.96 -14.17 4.83
CA GLY A 19 15.22 -14.36 6.08
C GLY A 19 13.73 -14.62 5.83
N PRO A 20 12.86 -14.35 6.83
CA PRO A 20 11.41 -14.48 6.68
C PRO A 20 10.87 -13.60 5.56
N ASP A 21 9.86 -14.11 4.84
CA ASP A 21 9.25 -13.38 3.74
C ASP A 21 8.42 -12.20 4.21
N LEU A 22 8.64 -11.06 3.54
CA LEU A 22 7.90 -9.83 3.70
C LEU A 22 7.43 -9.33 2.33
N VAL A 23 6.13 -9.25 2.11
CA VAL A 23 5.55 -8.74 0.86
C VAL A 23 4.97 -7.35 1.10
N MET A 24 5.29 -6.39 0.22
CA MET A 24 4.86 -5.00 0.39
C MET A 24 4.09 -4.50 -0.84
N VAL A 25 2.89 -3.95 -0.60
CA VAL A 25 1.94 -3.50 -1.62
C VAL A 25 1.85 -1.97 -1.62
N HIS A 26 2.13 -1.32 -2.75
CA HIS A 26 2.08 0.13 -2.89
C HIS A 26 0.65 0.65 -3.10
N GLY A 27 0.42 1.96 -2.90
CA GLY A 27 -0.86 2.62 -3.11
C GLY A 27 -1.15 2.98 -4.58
N LEU A 28 -2.34 3.54 -4.84
CA LEU A 28 -2.73 4.04 -6.16
C LEU A 28 -1.74 5.09 -6.68
N ALA A 29 -1.55 5.13 -7.99
CA ALA A 29 -0.63 6.02 -8.71
C ALA A 29 0.85 5.86 -8.37
N ALA A 30 1.20 4.99 -7.41
CA ALA A 30 2.58 4.63 -7.08
C ALA A 30 3.08 3.43 -7.93
N ASN A 31 4.23 2.92 -7.58
CA ASN A 31 4.81 1.69 -8.12
C ASN A 31 5.76 1.08 -7.07
N LEU A 32 6.37 -0.06 -7.38
CA LEU A 32 7.26 -0.77 -6.46
C LEU A 32 8.42 0.09 -5.90
N ALA A 33 8.84 1.13 -6.64
CA ALA A 33 9.93 2.01 -6.19
C ALA A 33 9.55 2.82 -4.93
N PHE A 34 8.25 3.00 -4.65
CA PHE A 34 7.77 3.58 -3.39
C PHE A 34 8.39 2.90 -2.17
N TRP A 35 8.39 1.57 -2.19
CA TRP A 35 9.02 0.76 -1.14
C TRP A 35 10.50 0.53 -1.38
N PHE A 36 10.85 0.13 -2.62
CA PHE A 36 12.16 -0.42 -2.95
C PHE A 36 13.31 0.55 -2.71
N LEU A 37 13.11 1.83 -3.05
CA LEU A 37 14.18 2.81 -2.95
C LEU A 37 14.38 3.39 -1.55
N ARG A 38 13.35 3.39 -0.70
CA ARG A 38 13.40 4.12 0.56
C ARG A 38 13.28 3.23 1.79
N VAL A 39 12.43 2.22 1.76
CA VAL A 39 12.10 1.40 2.92
C VAL A 39 12.85 0.06 2.90
N VAL A 40 12.83 -0.62 1.76
CA VAL A 40 13.46 -1.94 1.59
C VAL A 40 14.91 -1.99 2.07
N PRO A 41 15.79 -0.99 1.78
CA PRO A 41 17.18 -1.03 2.26
C PRO A 41 17.34 -1.11 3.78
N HIS A 42 16.32 -0.72 4.55
CA HIS A 42 16.35 -0.81 6.02
C HIS A 42 15.82 -2.14 6.56
N LEU A 43 15.29 -3.02 5.70
CA LEU A 43 14.66 -4.29 6.08
C LEU A 43 15.41 -5.52 5.58
N THR A 44 16.23 -5.39 4.52
CA THR A 44 16.91 -6.51 3.85
C THR A 44 17.95 -7.23 4.70
N GLY A 45 18.40 -6.64 5.80
CA GLY A 45 19.26 -7.31 6.77
C GLY A 45 18.57 -8.38 7.62
N SER A 46 17.23 -8.39 7.66
CA SER A 46 16.44 -9.28 8.50
C SER A 46 15.31 -10.01 7.77
N PHE A 47 14.92 -9.55 6.59
CA PHE A 47 13.79 -10.08 5.82
C PHE A 47 14.14 -10.28 4.36
N ARG A 48 13.51 -11.29 3.74
CA ARG A 48 13.44 -11.40 2.28
C ARG A 48 12.24 -10.58 1.79
N VAL A 49 12.49 -9.37 1.32
CA VAL A 49 11.46 -8.40 0.97
C VAL A 49 11.11 -8.50 -0.50
N THR A 50 9.84 -8.75 -0.81
CA THR A 50 9.29 -8.72 -2.17
C THR A 50 8.36 -7.52 -2.33
N VAL A 51 8.60 -6.73 -3.36
CA VAL A 51 7.75 -5.61 -3.79
C VAL A 51 7.33 -5.84 -5.24
N PHE A 52 6.15 -5.40 -5.63
CA PHE A 52 5.64 -5.60 -6.99
C PHE A 52 4.76 -4.43 -7.41
N ASP A 53 4.58 -4.28 -8.71
CA ASP A 53 3.68 -3.29 -9.28
C ASP A 53 2.27 -3.88 -9.39
N LEU A 54 1.28 -3.25 -8.79
CA LEU A 54 -0.11 -3.59 -8.99
C LEU A 54 -0.50 -3.53 -10.47
N ARG A 55 -1.51 -4.29 -10.90
CA ARG A 55 -2.04 -4.23 -12.27
C ARG A 55 -2.30 -2.78 -12.69
N GLY A 56 -1.92 -2.44 -13.91
CA GLY A 56 -2.02 -1.08 -14.46
C GLY A 56 -0.93 -0.12 -14.00
N HIS A 57 -0.15 -0.44 -12.96
CA HIS A 57 0.89 0.43 -12.40
C HIS A 57 2.30 0.00 -12.85
N GLY A 58 3.25 0.90 -12.72
CA GLY A 58 4.68 0.66 -12.98
C GLY A 58 4.96 -0.08 -14.30
N GLY A 59 5.55 -1.24 -14.23
CA GLY A 59 5.85 -2.11 -15.38
C GLY A 59 4.90 -3.31 -15.52
N THR A 60 3.90 -3.45 -14.65
CA THR A 60 2.85 -4.48 -14.74
C THR A 60 1.86 -4.14 -15.85
N GLU A 61 1.33 -5.14 -16.53
CA GLU A 61 0.33 -4.96 -17.58
C GLU A 61 -0.93 -4.24 -17.11
N MET A 62 -1.65 -3.66 -18.07
CA MET A 62 -2.83 -2.81 -17.84
C MET A 62 -4.04 -3.45 -18.53
N PRO A 63 -4.75 -4.39 -17.88
CA PRO A 63 -5.98 -4.94 -18.42
C PRO A 63 -7.08 -3.87 -18.44
N ALA A 64 -8.12 -4.07 -19.27
CA ALA A 64 -9.23 -3.13 -19.37
C ALA A 64 -10.10 -3.07 -18.11
N SER A 65 -10.12 -4.13 -17.29
CA SER A 65 -10.97 -4.28 -16.11
C SER A 65 -10.30 -5.11 -15.00
N GLY A 66 -10.99 -5.25 -13.86
CA GLY A 66 -10.53 -6.07 -12.75
C GLY A 66 -9.61 -5.33 -11.80
N TYR A 67 -9.97 -4.14 -11.37
CA TYR A 67 -9.16 -3.30 -10.48
C TYR A 67 -9.73 -3.22 -9.06
N THR A 68 -10.58 -4.16 -8.68
CA THR A 68 -11.08 -4.25 -7.31
C THR A 68 -9.98 -4.73 -6.35
N THR A 69 -10.18 -4.54 -5.06
CA THR A 69 -9.29 -5.10 -4.04
C THR A 69 -9.24 -6.63 -4.09
N ALA A 70 -10.32 -7.30 -4.50
CA ALA A 70 -10.38 -8.75 -4.68
C ALA A 70 -9.49 -9.22 -5.84
N ASP A 71 -9.57 -8.56 -7.01
CA ASP A 71 -8.74 -8.87 -8.18
C ASP A 71 -7.25 -8.73 -7.86
N MET A 72 -6.89 -7.62 -7.20
CA MET A 72 -5.48 -7.34 -6.86
C MET A 72 -4.98 -8.25 -5.71
N ALA A 73 -5.85 -8.67 -4.78
CA ALA A 73 -5.53 -9.69 -3.78
C ALA A 73 -5.25 -11.04 -4.44
N SER A 74 -6.02 -11.42 -5.46
CA SER A 74 -5.76 -12.63 -6.25
C SER A 74 -4.41 -12.57 -6.97
N ASP A 75 -4.03 -11.41 -7.51
CA ASP A 75 -2.70 -11.22 -8.12
C ASP A 75 -1.56 -11.38 -7.10
N LEU A 76 -1.75 -10.83 -5.90
CA LEU A 76 -0.79 -10.96 -4.80
C LEU A 76 -0.58 -12.43 -4.43
N ILE A 77 -1.66 -13.19 -4.25
CA ILE A 77 -1.59 -14.62 -3.93
C ILE A 77 -0.91 -15.39 -5.08
N GLY A 78 -1.30 -15.14 -6.32
CA GLY A 78 -0.66 -15.77 -7.48
C GLY A 78 0.84 -15.46 -7.60
N LEU A 79 1.26 -14.23 -7.26
CA LEU A 79 2.68 -13.87 -7.20
C LEU A 79 3.41 -14.63 -6.08
N MET A 80 2.81 -14.75 -4.89
CA MET A 80 3.37 -15.53 -3.79
C MET A 80 3.54 -17.00 -4.19
N ASP A 81 2.56 -17.60 -4.89
CA ASP A 81 2.62 -18.97 -5.37
C ASP A 81 3.75 -19.16 -6.40
N HIS A 82 3.87 -18.23 -7.35
CA HIS A 82 4.96 -18.23 -8.33
C HIS A 82 6.34 -18.19 -7.66
N LEU A 83 6.48 -17.38 -6.60
CA LEU A 83 7.73 -17.22 -5.85
C LEU A 83 7.94 -18.31 -4.80
N LYS A 84 7.02 -19.28 -4.68
CA LYS A 84 7.02 -20.33 -3.66
C LYS A 84 7.07 -19.76 -2.22
N ILE A 85 6.36 -18.67 -2.01
CA ILE A 85 6.18 -18.06 -0.70
C ILE A 85 4.93 -18.70 -0.08
N GLU A 86 5.11 -19.65 0.79
CA GLU A 86 3.99 -20.33 1.44
C GLU A 86 3.32 -19.39 2.46
N ARG A 87 4.12 -18.64 3.21
CA ARG A 87 3.65 -17.71 4.22
C ARG A 87 4.57 -16.50 4.32
N ALA A 88 3.99 -15.30 4.42
CA ALA A 88 4.73 -14.03 4.53
C ALA A 88 4.17 -13.13 5.63
N HIS A 89 4.94 -12.12 6.04
CA HIS A 89 4.41 -10.89 6.60
C HIS A 89 3.92 -10.02 5.45
N LEU A 90 2.81 -9.30 5.65
CA LEU A 90 2.20 -8.48 4.60
C LEU A 90 2.13 -7.02 5.04
N VAL A 91 2.54 -6.12 4.17
CA VAL A 91 2.48 -4.66 4.37
C VAL A 91 1.76 -4.01 3.20
N GLY A 92 0.81 -3.14 3.47
CA GLY A 92 0.16 -2.37 2.40
C GLY A 92 0.01 -0.90 2.76
N HIS A 93 0.28 -0.01 1.79
CA HIS A 93 0.11 1.43 1.93
C HIS A 93 -1.12 1.91 1.17
N SER A 94 -1.93 2.79 1.79
CA SER A 94 -3.06 3.43 1.14
C SER A 94 -4.03 2.39 0.55
N PHE A 95 -4.36 2.46 -0.74
CA PHE A 95 -5.16 1.46 -1.44
C PHE A 95 -4.50 0.07 -1.43
N GLY A 96 -3.16 -0.01 -1.51
CA GLY A 96 -2.42 -1.27 -1.33
C GLY A 96 -2.63 -1.89 0.06
N GLY A 97 -2.94 -1.07 1.07
CA GLY A 97 -3.38 -1.53 2.38
C GLY A 97 -4.74 -2.21 2.34
N ALA A 98 -5.70 -1.70 1.55
CA ALA A 98 -6.99 -2.36 1.35
C ALA A 98 -6.85 -3.67 0.57
N VAL A 99 -5.95 -3.73 -0.42
CA VAL A 99 -5.61 -4.98 -1.13
C VAL A 99 -5.00 -6.00 -0.18
N ALA A 100 -4.04 -5.57 0.65
CA ALA A 100 -3.39 -6.43 1.66
C ALA A 100 -4.38 -6.94 2.71
N LEU A 101 -5.27 -6.07 3.21
CA LEU A 101 -6.33 -6.43 4.14
C LEU A 101 -7.28 -7.47 3.52
N HIS A 102 -7.65 -7.29 2.25
CA HIS A 102 -8.54 -8.23 1.55
C HIS A 102 -7.87 -9.59 1.34
N ALA A 103 -6.61 -9.62 0.90
CA ALA A 103 -5.85 -10.86 0.77
C ALA A 103 -5.72 -11.59 2.11
N ALA A 104 -5.42 -10.87 3.19
CA ALA A 104 -5.27 -11.42 4.53
C ALA A 104 -6.61 -11.93 5.12
N ALA A 105 -7.73 -11.30 4.76
CA ALA A 105 -9.07 -11.74 5.18
C ALA A 105 -9.51 -13.02 4.45
N LEU A 106 -9.19 -13.16 3.15
CA LEU A 106 -9.54 -14.32 2.34
C LEU A 106 -8.59 -15.51 2.55
N HIS A 107 -7.30 -15.24 2.83
CA HIS A 107 -6.24 -16.25 2.94
C HIS A 107 -5.42 -16.08 4.23
N PRO A 108 -6.05 -16.11 5.41
CA PRO A 108 -5.37 -15.83 6.68
C PRO A 108 -4.21 -16.79 6.99
N GLU A 109 -4.23 -18.00 6.45
CA GLU A 109 -3.16 -19.01 6.60
C GLU A 109 -1.87 -18.60 5.88
N ARG A 110 -1.97 -17.76 4.84
CA ARG A 110 -0.83 -17.31 4.04
C ARG A 110 -0.03 -16.19 4.70
N PHE A 111 -0.54 -15.62 5.80
CA PHE A 111 0.08 -14.45 6.42
C PHE A 111 0.38 -14.64 7.90
N GLY A 112 1.58 -14.28 8.31
CA GLY A 112 2.03 -14.30 9.71
C GLY A 112 1.58 -13.07 10.47
N SER A 113 1.53 -11.93 9.81
CA SER A 113 1.02 -10.65 10.30
C SER A 113 0.66 -9.73 9.15
N LEU A 114 -0.13 -8.70 9.45
CA LEU A 114 -0.52 -7.65 8.51
C LEU A 114 -0.09 -6.29 9.08
N THR A 115 0.44 -5.42 8.23
CA THR A 115 0.66 -4.00 8.56
C THR A 115 -0.09 -3.11 7.57
N LEU A 116 -0.95 -2.27 8.08
CA LEU A 116 -1.73 -1.30 7.32
C LEU A 116 -1.14 0.10 7.52
N ALA A 117 -0.36 0.54 6.54
CA ALA A 117 0.29 1.84 6.54
C ALA A 117 -0.63 2.85 5.86
N ASP A 118 -1.27 3.70 6.65
CA ASP A 118 -2.15 4.77 6.18
C ASP A 118 -3.21 4.30 5.16
N CYS A 119 -3.86 3.19 5.50
CA CYS A 119 -4.79 2.48 4.64
C CYS A 119 -6.16 3.17 4.62
N ARG A 120 -6.74 3.35 3.43
CA ARG A 120 -8.16 3.70 3.29
C ARG A 120 -8.97 2.48 2.86
N VAL A 121 -9.91 2.08 3.69
CA VAL A 121 -10.85 0.97 3.40
C VAL A 121 -12.19 1.55 3.00
N HIS A 122 -12.61 1.35 1.76
CA HIS A 122 -13.83 1.97 1.21
C HIS A 122 -15.09 1.63 2.01
N ALA A 123 -15.22 0.39 2.49
CA ALA A 123 -16.36 -0.04 3.32
C ALA A 123 -16.43 0.64 4.69
N LEU A 124 -15.30 1.18 5.20
CA LEU A 124 -15.22 1.84 6.51
C LEU A 124 -15.15 3.36 6.39
N GLN A 125 -14.60 3.85 5.28
CA GLN A 125 -14.47 5.27 4.95
C GLN A 125 -14.84 5.47 3.48
N PRO A 126 -16.13 5.48 3.13
CA PRO A 126 -16.58 5.69 1.76
C PRO A 126 -16.05 7.01 1.18
N ILE A 127 -15.82 7.04 -0.12
CA ILE A 127 -15.58 8.29 -0.85
C ILE A 127 -16.96 8.87 -1.14
N PRO A 128 -17.32 10.05 -0.60
CA PRO A 128 -18.61 10.67 -0.86
C PRO A 128 -18.81 10.92 -2.36
N SER A 129 -19.98 10.56 -2.87
CA SER A 129 -20.28 10.67 -4.30
C SER A 129 -20.73 12.07 -4.75
N GLY A 130 -21.09 12.96 -3.82
CA GLY A 130 -21.63 14.30 -4.11
C GLY A 130 -20.72 15.46 -3.70
N GLU A 131 -19.80 15.25 -2.77
CA GLU A 131 -18.88 16.29 -2.25
C GLU A 131 -17.61 16.44 -3.07
N GLU A 132 -17.44 15.68 -4.14
CA GLU A 132 -16.20 15.66 -4.90
C GLU A 132 -15.83 17.03 -5.49
N SER A 133 -16.80 17.82 -5.93
CA SER A 133 -16.52 19.11 -6.57
C SER A 133 -16.06 20.14 -5.53
N GLU A 134 -16.84 20.42 -4.50
CA GLU A 134 -16.53 21.44 -3.51
C GLU A 134 -15.28 21.12 -2.69
N HIS A 135 -15.09 19.86 -2.32
CA HIS A 135 -13.90 19.41 -1.60
C HIS A 135 -12.62 19.61 -2.43
N TRP A 136 -12.68 19.29 -3.73
CA TRP A 136 -11.53 19.44 -4.62
C TRP A 136 -11.27 20.89 -5.00
N ASP A 137 -12.31 21.71 -5.14
CA ASP A 137 -12.18 23.14 -5.38
C ASP A 137 -11.55 23.86 -4.19
N ASN A 138 -11.93 23.48 -2.97
CA ASN A 138 -11.28 23.97 -1.75
C ASN A 138 -9.80 23.57 -1.63
N ARG A 139 -9.46 22.33 -2.00
CA ARG A 139 -8.05 21.87 -2.06
C ARG A 139 -7.26 22.59 -3.13
N ARG A 140 -7.84 22.75 -4.31
CA ARG A 140 -7.24 23.53 -5.41
C ARG A 140 -6.91 24.94 -4.95
N LYS A 141 -7.87 25.64 -4.34
CA LYS A 141 -7.69 26.98 -3.81
C LYS A 141 -6.55 27.07 -2.80
N LYS A 142 -6.47 26.12 -1.86
CA LYS A 142 -5.36 26.05 -0.89
C LYS A 142 -4.00 25.86 -1.57
N LEU A 143 -3.91 25.04 -2.61
CA LEU A 143 -2.68 24.86 -3.37
C LEU A 143 -2.29 26.12 -4.14
N GLU A 144 -3.25 26.78 -4.77
CA GLU A 144 -3.05 28.07 -5.48
C GLU A 144 -2.60 29.19 -4.51
N GLU A 145 -3.17 29.27 -3.30
CA GLU A 145 -2.73 30.18 -2.22
C GLU A 145 -1.27 29.95 -1.80
N ARG A 146 -0.75 28.73 -2.00
CA ARG A 146 0.65 28.38 -1.77
C ARG A 146 1.54 28.53 -3.00
N GLY A 147 1.01 29.09 -4.09
CA GLY A 147 1.74 29.24 -5.36
C GLY A 147 1.91 27.97 -6.18
N ILE A 148 1.17 26.90 -5.84
CA ILE A 148 1.18 25.64 -6.57
C ILE A 148 0.08 25.66 -7.62
N THR A 149 0.44 25.76 -8.89
CA THR A 149 -0.53 25.73 -9.99
C THR A 149 -0.94 24.31 -10.32
N VAL A 150 -2.24 24.03 -10.24
CA VAL A 150 -2.85 22.78 -10.68
C VAL A 150 -3.78 23.06 -11.86
N THR A 151 -3.76 22.19 -12.86
CA THR A 151 -4.61 22.28 -14.04
C THR A 151 -5.81 21.35 -13.91
N ASP A 152 -6.84 21.54 -14.73
CA ASP A 152 -8.01 20.65 -14.75
C ASP A 152 -7.66 19.21 -15.10
N ASP A 153 -6.54 18.98 -15.78
CA ASP A 153 -5.98 17.67 -16.10
C ASP A 153 -5.20 17.05 -14.93
N THR A 154 -4.91 17.83 -13.87
CA THR A 154 -4.20 17.31 -12.69
C THR A 154 -5.13 16.35 -11.94
N PRO A 155 -4.75 15.06 -11.78
CA PRO A 155 -5.59 14.12 -11.04
C PRO A 155 -5.81 14.57 -9.60
N LYS A 156 -7.04 14.47 -9.12
CA LYS A 156 -7.44 14.90 -7.76
C LYS A 156 -6.61 14.24 -6.64
N VAL A 157 -6.13 13.00 -6.85
CA VAL A 157 -5.20 12.35 -5.92
C VAL A 157 -3.89 13.14 -5.75
N VAL A 158 -3.46 13.84 -6.79
CA VAL A 158 -2.26 14.69 -6.74
C VAL A 158 -2.49 15.92 -5.87
N TYR A 159 -3.71 16.44 -5.79
CA TYR A 159 -4.04 17.56 -4.88
C TYR A 159 -3.79 17.17 -3.42
N THR A 160 -4.24 15.98 -3.02
CA THR A 160 -3.97 15.45 -1.67
C THR A 160 -2.47 15.34 -1.42
N MET A 161 -1.74 14.79 -2.40
CA MET A 161 -0.28 14.67 -2.32
C MET A 161 0.41 16.02 -2.18
N LEU A 162 0.04 16.99 -3.01
CA LEU A 162 0.65 18.32 -2.99
C LEU A 162 0.31 19.09 -1.72
N GLU A 163 -0.89 18.94 -1.19
CA GLU A 163 -1.30 19.56 0.06
C GLU A 163 -0.51 19.01 1.25
N GLU A 164 -0.37 17.69 1.36
CA GLU A 164 0.35 17.03 2.46
C GLU A 164 1.87 17.25 2.39
N LEU A 165 2.43 17.33 1.19
CA LEU A 165 3.87 17.55 1.01
C LEU A 165 4.26 19.02 1.08
N GLY A 166 3.31 19.93 0.93
CA GLY A 166 3.49 21.36 1.15
C GLY A 166 3.45 21.77 2.64
N GLU A 167 3.06 20.89 3.56
CA GLU A 167 3.16 21.16 4.99
C GLU A 167 4.60 20.97 5.47
N PRO A 168 5.23 21.96 6.12
CA PRO A 168 6.55 21.79 6.69
C PRO A 168 6.47 20.76 7.84
N VAL A 169 7.07 19.60 7.65
CA VAL A 169 7.47 18.77 8.80
C VAL A 169 8.39 19.63 9.64
N SER A 170 8.02 19.93 10.89
CA SER A 170 8.70 20.86 11.76
C SER A 170 10.23 20.71 11.68
N GLY A 171 10.90 21.70 11.10
CA GLY A 171 12.36 21.81 11.02
C GLY A 171 13.03 21.35 9.74
N ARG A 172 12.32 20.91 8.68
CA ARG A 172 12.90 20.64 7.36
C ARG A 172 12.11 21.33 6.27
N GLN A 173 12.79 22.11 5.43
CA GLN A 173 12.24 22.51 4.14
C GLN A 173 11.96 21.24 3.33
N THR A 174 10.68 20.96 3.09
CA THR A 174 10.27 19.91 2.14
C THR A 174 10.57 20.43 0.75
N THR A 175 11.80 20.23 0.30
CA THR A 175 12.13 20.39 -1.10
C THR A 175 11.39 19.30 -1.90
N ASP A 176 11.03 19.59 -3.15
CA ASP A 176 10.41 18.74 -4.19
C ASP A 176 10.88 17.26 -4.25
N HIS A 177 11.91 16.90 -3.52
CA HIS A 177 12.58 15.60 -3.55
C HIS A 177 11.72 14.44 -3.02
N GLY A 178 10.80 14.66 -2.10
CA GLY A 178 9.95 13.59 -1.54
C GLY A 178 8.91 13.10 -2.55
N LEU A 179 8.27 14.02 -3.28
CA LEU A 179 7.35 13.70 -4.38
C LEU A 179 8.08 13.10 -5.57
N ALA A 180 9.21 13.69 -5.96
CA ALA A 180 10.02 13.20 -7.07
C ALA A 180 10.49 11.75 -6.85
N ILE A 181 10.63 11.31 -5.61
CA ILE A 181 11.08 9.95 -5.28
C ILE A 181 9.91 8.97 -5.18
N ALA A 182 8.77 9.37 -4.62
CA ALA A 182 7.61 8.49 -4.49
C ALA A 182 6.84 8.34 -5.83
N PHE A 183 6.81 9.40 -6.64
CA PHE A 183 5.95 9.48 -7.84
C PHE A 183 6.66 10.05 -9.08
N GLY A 184 7.93 10.44 -8.97
CA GLY A 184 8.55 11.41 -9.89
C GLY A 184 7.95 12.80 -9.66
N SER A 185 8.56 13.86 -10.15
CA SER A 185 7.86 15.15 -10.24
C SER A 185 6.59 14.89 -11.04
N TRP A 186 5.39 15.11 -10.44
CA TRP A 186 4.15 14.91 -11.19
C TRP A 186 4.19 15.78 -12.44
N ASN A 187 4.31 15.11 -13.54
CA ASN A 187 4.23 15.74 -14.85
C ASN A 187 3.31 14.86 -15.70
N PRO A 188 2.15 15.34 -16.15
CA PRO A 188 1.25 14.56 -16.99
C PRO A 188 1.94 14.07 -18.26
N ASN A 189 2.97 14.77 -18.73
CA ASN A 189 3.80 14.38 -19.88
C ASN A 189 4.88 13.37 -19.55
N SER A 190 5.17 13.10 -18.27
CA SER A 190 6.10 12.05 -17.85
C SER A 190 5.55 10.67 -18.19
N ARG A 191 6.42 9.67 -18.25
CA ARG A 191 6.00 8.28 -18.46
C ARG A 191 4.99 7.82 -17.40
N ALA A 192 5.22 8.16 -16.14
CA ALA A 192 4.33 7.82 -15.02
C ALA A 192 2.98 8.56 -15.13
N GLY A 193 3.00 9.87 -15.44
CA GLY A 193 1.79 10.66 -15.63
C GLY A 193 0.93 10.16 -16.79
N LYS A 194 1.53 9.93 -17.96
CA LYS A 194 0.83 9.35 -19.11
C LYS A 194 0.22 7.99 -18.80
N ARG A 195 0.95 7.14 -18.06
CA ARG A 195 0.44 5.83 -17.66
C ARG A 195 -0.75 5.95 -16.71
N TRP A 196 -0.70 6.84 -15.72
CA TRP A 196 -1.82 7.08 -14.82
C TRP A 196 -3.05 7.64 -15.53
N LEU A 197 -2.87 8.58 -16.45
CA LEU A 197 -3.97 9.10 -17.28
C LEU A 197 -4.60 8.00 -18.13
N ALA A 198 -3.77 7.18 -18.79
CA ALA A 198 -4.25 6.03 -19.56
C ALA A 198 -5.03 5.06 -18.68
N LEU A 199 -4.49 4.68 -17.50
CA LEU A 199 -5.16 3.79 -16.57
C LEU A 199 -6.56 4.29 -16.17
N ARG A 200 -6.71 5.59 -15.91
CA ARG A 200 -7.99 6.17 -15.54
C ARG A 200 -8.99 6.33 -16.70
N SER A 201 -8.49 6.51 -17.92
CA SER A 201 -9.35 6.79 -19.10
C SER A 201 -9.71 5.53 -19.88
N THR A 202 -8.92 4.46 -19.81
CA THR A 202 -9.09 3.26 -20.64
C THR A 202 -9.46 2.00 -19.85
N THR A 203 -9.61 2.10 -18.52
CA THR A 203 -9.91 0.94 -17.67
C THR A 203 -11.04 1.24 -16.69
N THR A 204 -11.53 0.19 -16.01
CA THR A 204 -12.57 0.29 -14.97
C THR A 204 -12.06 0.77 -13.60
N ILE A 205 -10.78 1.14 -13.46
CA ILE A 205 -10.16 1.44 -12.15
C ILE A 205 -10.93 2.50 -11.35
N ARG A 206 -11.55 3.49 -12.00
CA ARG A 206 -12.27 4.58 -11.32
C ARG A 206 -13.44 4.08 -10.49
N ASP A 207 -14.13 3.07 -10.99
CA ASP A 207 -15.30 2.47 -10.35
C ASP A 207 -14.88 1.32 -9.45
N ASP A 208 -13.96 0.49 -9.89
CA ASP A 208 -13.49 -0.70 -9.18
C ASP A 208 -12.85 -0.36 -7.82
N VAL A 209 -12.05 0.73 -7.73
CA VAL A 209 -11.42 1.15 -6.45
C VAL A 209 -12.41 1.68 -5.41
N ARG A 210 -13.63 1.99 -5.84
CA ARG A 210 -14.76 2.40 -4.99
C ARG A 210 -15.70 1.23 -4.67
N SER A 211 -15.44 0.06 -5.20
CA SER A 211 -16.21 -1.13 -4.91
C SER A 211 -15.77 -1.73 -3.57
N VAL A 212 -16.74 -2.18 -2.76
CA VAL A 212 -16.46 -2.96 -1.55
C VAL A 212 -15.88 -4.32 -1.92
N ALA A 213 -16.32 -4.90 -3.05
CA ALA A 213 -15.82 -6.16 -3.63
C ALA A 213 -15.74 -7.33 -2.63
N GLY A 214 -16.59 -7.33 -1.61
CA GLY A 214 -16.60 -8.35 -0.55
C GLY A 214 -15.75 -7.99 0.69
N LEU A 215 -14.92 -6.95 0.65
CA LEU A 215 -14.18 -6.47 1.82
C LEU A 215 -15.08 -5.58 2.69
N ASP A 216 -16.03 -6.18 3.35
CA ASP A 216 -16.94 -5.47 4.24
C ASP A 216 -16.51 -5.55 5.72
N ARG A 217 -17.25 -4.85 6.58
CA ARG A 217 -17.00 -4.83 8.03
C ARG A 217 -17.08 -6.23 8.64
N ALA A 218 -18.03 -7.06 8.21
CA ALA A 218 -18.23 -8.39 8.77
C ALA A 218 -17.03 -9.30 8.49
N LEU A 219 -16.51 -9.26 7.27
CA LEU A 219 -15.30 -10.01 6.90
C LEU A 219 -14.08 -9.54 7.72
N ILE A 220 -13.90 -8.22 7.87
CA ILE A 220 -12.76 -7.67 8.65
C ILE A 220 -12.82 -8.12 10.11
N GLN A 221 -14.00 -8.20 10.71
CA GLN A 221 -14.18 -8.64 12.09
C GLN A 221 -13.85 -10.13 12.33
N THR A 222 -13.79 -10.94 11.28
CA THR A 222 -13.41 -12.36 11.39
C THR A 222 -11.89 -12.58 11.49
N MET A 223 -11.09 -11.56 11.16
CA MET A 223 -9.63 -11.67 11.08
C MET A 223 -9.01 -11.86 12.46
N LYS A 224 -8.08 -12.84 12.56
CA LYS A 224 -7.38 -13.18 13.81
C LYS A 224 -5.87 -12.96 13.71
N ILE A 225 -5.36 -12.58 12.55
CA ILE A 225 -3.93 -12.36 12.37
C ILE A 225 -3.50 -11.08 13.12
N PRO A 226 -2.31 -11.05 13.71
CA PRO A 226 -1.76 -9.84 14.31
C PRO A 226 -1.68 -8.72 13.29
N THR A 227 -2.25 -7.57 13.60
CA THR A 227 -2.31 -6.44 12.67
C THR A 227 -1.73 -5.18 13.30
N LEU A 228 -0.75 -4.56 12.63
CA LEU A 228 -0.25 -3.23 12.97
C LEU A 228 -0.98 -2.19 12.14
N LEU A 229 -1.64 -1.25 12.79
CA LEU A 229 -2.16 -0.03 12.22
C LEU A 229 -1.13 1.07 12.45
N ILE A 230 -0.51 1.58 11.39
CA ILE A 230 0.46 2.68 11.51
C ILE A 230 0.02 3.82 10.60
N PHE A 231 -0.27 4.98 11.18
CA PHE A 231 -0.89 6.12 10.50
C PHE A 231 -0.19 7.43 10.83
N GLY A 232 -0.20 8.37 9.89
CA GLY A 232 0.25 9.72 10.15
C GLY A 232 -0.83 10.53 10.87
N GLU A 233 -0.46 11.35 11.85
CA GLU A 233 -1.38 12.19 12.63
C GLU A 233 -2.27 13.09 11.75
N HIS A 234 -1.70 13.57 10.63
CA HIS A 234 -2.39 14.47 9.70
C HIS A 234 -2.95 13.75 8.47
N SER A 235 -3.08 12.42 8.53
CA SER A 235 -3.59 11.66 7.40
C SER A 235 -5.09 11.83 7.20
N HIS A 236 -5.50 11.93 5.94
CA HIS A 236 -6.90 11.86 5.53
C HIS A 236 -7.52 10.46 5.71
N CYS A 237 -6.72 9.45 6.05
CA CYS A 237 -7.16 8.08 6.31
C CYS A 237 -7.48 7.80 7.79
N MET A 238 -7.40 8.79 8.69
CA MET A 238 -7.63 8.61 10.13
C MET A 238 -9.01 8.02 10.46
N GLN A 239 -10.05 8.31 9.67
CA GLN A 239 -11.34 7.67 9.87
C GLN A 239 -11.25 6.15 9.64
N SER A 240 -10.54 5.68 8.61
CA SER A 240 -10.28 4.26 8.40
C SER A 240 -9.49 3.65 9.57
N CYS A 241 -8.51 4.37 10.14
CA CYS A 241 -7.78 3.92 11.31
C CYS A 241 -8.73 3.61 12.48
N HIS A 242 -9.53 4.58 12.89
CA HIS A 242 -10.46 4.42 14.01
C HIS A 242 -11.52 3.34 13.78
N GLU A 243 -11.98 3.17 12.53
CA GLU A 243 -12.92 2.10 12.21
C GLU A 243 -12.24 0.71 12.21
N LEU A 244 -10.99 0.62 11.75
CA LEU A 244 -10.20 -0.62 11.82
C LEU A 244 -9.91 -1.03 13.27
N GLU A 245 -9.59 -0.08 14.17
CA GLU A 245 -9.46 -0.35 15.61
C GLU A 245 -10.72 -0.97 16.22
N ARG A 246 -11.90 -0.53 15.76
CA ARG A 246 -13.19 -1.08 16.22
C ARG A 246 -13.52 -2.44 15.61
N CYS A 247 -12.95 -2.76 14.45
CA CYS A 247 -13.26 -3.98 13.71
C CYS A 247 -12.28 -5.11 13.98
N LEU A 248 -10.99 -4.81 14.05
CA LEU A 248 -9.93 -5.81 14.15
C LEU A 248 -9.77 -6.32 15.60
N PRO A 249 -10.00 -7.59 15.88
CA PRO A 249 -9.94 -8.11 17.25
C PRO A 249 -8.51 -8.21 17.80
N ARG A 250 -7.48 -8.20 16.93
CA ARG A 250 -6.08 -8.32 17.33
C ARG A 250 -5.23 -7.31 16.58
N HIS A 251 -5.13 -6.10 17.11
CA HIS A 251 -4.37 -5.01 16.51
C HIS A 251 -3.51 -4.26 17.52
N GLU A 252 -2.51 -3.58 16.99
CA GLU A 252 -1.71 -2.55 17.65
C GLU A 252 -1.79 -1.29 16.79
N THR A 253 -1.92 -0.12 17.40
CA THR A 253 -2.00 1.16 16.67
C THR A 253 -0.83 2.06 17.02
N VAL A 254 -0.20 2.62 16.00
CA VAL A 254 0.85 3.64 16.11
C VAL A 254 0.45 4.85 15.28
N ILE A 255 0.26 5.98 15.94
CA ILE A 255 0.07 7.28 15.27
C ILE A 255 1.41 8.01 15.27
N LEU A 256 1.93 8.32 14.10
CA LEU A 256 3.18 9.05 13.94
C LEU A 256 2.91 10.55 13.97
N PRO A 257 3.47 11.31 14.94
CA PRO A 257 3.18 12.72 15.09
C PRO A 257 3.80 13.57 13.95
N GLY A 258 3.10 14.63 13.56
CA GLY A 258 3.58 15.65 12.64
C GLY A 258 3.77 15.18 11.19
N VAL A 259 3.24 14.01 10.81
CA VAL A 259 3.36 13.49 9.45
C VAL A 259 1.99 13.16 8.85
N GLY A 260 1.90 13.21 7.51
CA GLY A 260 0.70 12.88 6.74
C GLY A 260 0.81 11.52 6.04
N HIS A 261 -0.01 11.35 5.01
CA HIS A 261 -0.22 10.10 4.28
C HIS A 261 1.05 9.43 3.70
N PHE A 262 2.05 10.22 3.33
CA PHE A 262 3.26 9.71 2.65
C PHE A 262 4.45 9.50 3.60
N TYR A 263 4.20 9.46 4.91
CA TYR A 263 5.26 9.28 5.91
C TYR A 263 6.19 8.07 5.65
N PRO A 264 5.77 6.93 5.05
CA PRO A 264 6.69 5.83 4.82
C PRO A 264 7.92 6.22 3.99
N VAL A 265 7.77 7.17 3.06
CA VAL A 265 8.88 7.67 2.23
C VAL A 265 9.48 8.97 2.75
N GLN A 266 8.79 9.72 3.61
CA GLN A 266 9.27 10.93 4.25
C GLN A 266 10.19 10.62 5.44
N VAL A 267 9.82 9.62 6.24
CA VAL A 267 10.56 9.16 7.43
C VAL A 267 10.83 7.64 7.39
N PRO A 268 11.48 7.13 6.32
CA PRO A 268 11.55 5.70 6.03
C PRO A 268 12.27 4.90 7.11
N LYS A 269 13.26 5.48 7.79
CA LYS A 269 13.98 4.82 8.88
C LYS A 269 13.06 4.59 10.08
N LEU A 270 12.24 5.58 10.45
CA LEU A 270 11.30 5.47 11.55
C LEU A 270 10.23 4.43 11.24
N PHE A 271 9.66 4.47 10.02
CA PHE A 271 8.70 3.48 9.57
C PHE A 271 9.27 2.07 9.60
N ALA A 272 10.45 1.86 8.99
CA ALA A 272 11.09 0.56 8.95
C ALA A 272 11.44 0.03 10.35
N HIS A 273 11.83 0.90 11.28
CA HIS A 273 12.09 0.52 12.66
C HIS A 273 10.82 0.03 13.36
N ARG A 274 9.72 0.79 13.32
CA ARG A 274 8.43 0.39 13.90
C ARG A 274 7.88 -0.89 13.29
N LEU A 275 8.02 -1.03 11.98
CA LEU A 275 7.65 -2.24 11.27
C LEU A 275 8.47 -3.44 11.76
N ALA A 276 9.80 -3.31 11.81
CA ALA A 276 10.68 -4.40 12.22
C ALA A 276 10.45 -4.84 13.68
N GLU A 277 10.19 -3.92 14.60
CA GLU A 277 9.81 -4.23 16.00
C GLU A 277 8.57 -5.14 16.03
N PHE A 278 7.50 -4.75 15.32
CA PHE A 278 6.27 -5.53 15.24
C PHE A 278 6.48 -6.90 14.59
N LEU A 279 7.17 -6.95 13.44
CA LEU A 279 7.42 -8.19 12.72
C LEU A 279 8.24 -9.18 13.52
N THR A 280 9.28 -8.73 14.22
CA THR A 280 10.16 -9.58 15.05
C THR A 280 9.39 -10.17 16.23
N HIS A 281 8.53 -9.37 16.87
CA HIS A 281 7.69 -9.85 17.97
C HIS A 281 6.75 -10.98 17.52
N HIS A 282 6.18 -10.88 16.31
CA HIS A 282 5.24 -11.87 15.80
C HIS A 282 5.90 -13.02 15.02
N ALA A 283 7.11 -12.86 14.52
CA ALA A 283 7.88 -13.95 13.91
C ALA A 283 8.24 -15.04 14.95
N ALA A 284 8.56 -14.63 16.18
CA ALA A 284 8.87 -15.54 17.27
C ALA A 284 7.66 -16.40 17.74
N GLN A 285 6.43 -16.01 17.38
CA GLN A 285 5.19 -16.72 17.72
C GLN A 285 4.69 -17.67 16.60
N ALA A 286 5.37 -17.73 15.46
CA ALA A 286 5.03 -18.68 14.41
C ALA A 286 5.43 -20.11 14.86
N PRO A 287 4.57 -21.14 14.73
CA PRO A 287 4.98 -22.49 14.97
C PRO A 287 6.15 -22.83 14.04
N CYS A 288 7.24 -23.33 14.61
CA CYS A 288 8.36 -23.90 13.87
C CYS A 288 7.79 -24.93 12.88
N PRO A 289 8.11 -24.89 11.57
CA PRO A 289 7.72 -25.98 10.69
C PRO A 289 8.25 -27.26 11.29
N SER A 290 7.33 -28.18 11.63
CA SER A 290 7.71 -29.49 12.20
C SER A 290 8.70 -30.16 11.25
N ALA A 291 9.86 -30.53 11.78
CA ALA A 291 10.81 -31.44 11.12
C ALA A 291 10.15 -32.82 10.99
N ALA A 292 9.17 -32.95 10.13
CA ALA A 292 8.54 -34.20 9.78
C ALA A 292 9.00 -34.58 8.37
N GLN A 293 9.88 -35.57 8.40
CA GLN A 293 10.31 -36.49 7.33
C GLN A 293 11.80 -36.42 6.98
N ALA A 294 12.66 -36.64 7.96
CA ALA A 294 13.89 -37.37 7.67
C ALA A 294 13.47 -38.83 7.45
N GLY A 295 13.49 -39.26 6.19
CA GLY A 295 13.11 -40.61 5.80
C GLY A 295 13.90 -41.68 6.54
N GLN A 296 13.24 -42.76 6.91
CA GLN A 296 13.86 -44.02 7.27
C GLN A 296 14.56 -44.59 6.04
N PRO A 297 15.80 -45.03 6.14
CA PRO A 297 16.41 -45.83 5.06
C PRO A 297 15.83 -47.25 5.09
N ILE A 298 15.49 -47.76 3.91
CA ILE A 298 15.28 -49.17 3.62
C ILE A 298 16.63 -49.86 3.48
#